data_eb49f841506c5ac2bca629d70d336a38
#
_entry.id   eb49f841506c5ac2bca629d70d336a38
#
_cell.length_a   1.000
_cell.length_b   1.000
_cell.length_c   1.000
_cell.angle_alpha   90.00
_cell.angle_beta   90.00
_cell.angle_gamma   90.00
#
_symmetry.space_group_name_H-M   'P 1'
#
loop_
_entity.id
_entity.type
_entity.pdbx_description
1 polymer ?
#
loop_
_entity_poly.entity_id
_entity_poly.type
_entity_poly.pdbx_seq_one_letter_code
_entity_poly.pdbx_strand_id
1 'polypeptide(L)'
;MNKYIRFSILILLFSLLAACQQKTEVRPAPQPTDTLSAKPAKALSFQQDQLTVGGRIEAVHEIPVFSRLAEQIVMFDIEKIGQHVEKGQVVARLSDAALREKILHSQTKLEKAEFQYQAILMGQGYKHDHLDEAPEKIKKLARINSGYNEAKAELHELEHSLSYCTITAPISGVVSQIKNTLFGAALPGEALFYIVDTEHLKVCFDVLENELHKFQPGTQIQVISVAYPAEVHTASVSAISPVVEKNGMVHLEATLQPHPHLMPGMTAIVTMGSAG
;
A
#
# COMPACT_ATOMS: atom_id res chain seq x y z
N MET A 1 -69.82 6.96 -8.88
CA MET A 1 -69.28 5.68 -8.36
C MET A 1 -68.18 5.94 -7.28
N ASN A 2 -68.36 6.87 -6.31
CA ASN A 2 -67.32 7.20 -5.33
C ASN A 2 -67.85 7.64 -3.94
N LYS A 3 -69.11 7.49 -3.65
CA LYS A 3 -69.69 7.81 -2.33
C LYS A 3 -69.85 6.60 -1.41
N TYR A 4 -69.98 5.42 -1.94
CA TYR A 4 -70.19 4.19 -1.15
C TYR A 4 -68.91 3.56 -0.59
N ILE A 5 -67.77 3.81 -1.22
CA ILE A 5 -66.48 3.27 -0.78
C ILE A 5 -65.96 4.04 0.47
N ARG A 6 -66.25 5.33 0.60
CA ARG A 6 -65.83 6.12 1.75
C ARG A 6 -66.65 5.84 3.03
N PHE A 7 -67.87 5.33 2.87
CA PHE A 7 -68.74 5.01 4.02
C PHE A 7 -68.42 3.63 4.62
N SER A 8 -67.97 2.71 3.80
CA SER A 8 -67.61 1.35 4.21
C SER A 8 -66.26 1.29 5.00
N ILE A 9 -65.35 2.22 4.71
CA ILE A 9 -64.04 2.32 5.39
C ILE A 9 -64.21 2.96 6.78
N LEU A 10 -65.19 3.88 6.94
CA LEU A 10 -65.44 4.55 8.22
C LEU A 10 -66.11 3.64 9.24
N ILE A 11 -66.89 2.63 8.82
CA ILE A 11 -67.54 1.67 9.72
C ILE A 11 -66.58 0.59 10.17
N LEU A 12 -65.54 0.24 9.37
CA LEU A 12 -64.51 -0.73 9.71
C LEU A 12 -63.48 -0.19 10.73
N LEU A 13 -63.33 1.16 10.83
CA LEU A 13 -62.41 1.80 11.78
C LEU A 13 -63.02 1.99 13.17
N PHE A 14 -64.36 1.89 13.31
CA PHE A 14 -65.03 2.09 14.59
C PHE A 14 -65.25 0.78 15.39
N SER A 15 -65.09 -0.40 14.75
CA SER A 15 -65.26 -1.71 15.37
C SER A 15 -63.99 -2.26 16.03
N LEU A 16 -62.85 -1.54 15.96
CA LEU A 16 -61.55 -2.02 16.52
C LEU A 16 -61.21 -1.40 17.90
N LEU A 17 -62.10 -0.60 18.50
CA LEU A 17 -61.84 0.12 19.77
C LEU A 17 -62.57 -0.44 20.99
N ALA A 18 -63.20 -1.60 20.91
CA ALA A 18 -64.00 -2.13 22.00
C ALA A 18 -63.64 -3.60 22.39
N ALA A 19 -62.32 -3.89 22.49
CA ALA A 19 -61.91 -5.15 23.10
C ALA A 19 -60.47 -5.05 23.62
N CYS A 20 -60.30 -4.64 24.85
CA CYS A 20 -59.22 -5.07 25.76
C CYS A 20 -59.34 -4.38 27.12
N GLN A 21 -60.30 -4.81 27.90
CA GLN A 21 -60.18 -4.77 29.38
C GLN A 21 -60.08 -6.21 29.84
N GLN A 22 -58.88 -6.80 29.77
CA GLN A 22 -58.54 -8.02 30.50
C GLN A 22 -57.68 -7.64 31.68
N LYS A 23 -58.30 -7.86 32.84
CA LYS A 23 -57.74 -7.78 34.18
C LYS A 23 -56.51 -8.71 34.28
N THR A 24 -55.36 -8.12 34.43
CA THR A 24 -54.07 -8.86 34.58
C THR A 24 -54.01 -9.38 36.02
N GLU A 25 -54.24 -10.68 36.21
CA GLU A 25 -53.83 -11.38 37.41
C GLU A 25 -52.30 -11.45 37.45
N VAL A 26 -51.72 -10.89 38.48
CA VAL A 26 -50.31 -10.93 38.79
C VAL A 26 -49.97 -12.36 39.25
N ARG A 27 -49.35 -13.15 38.34
CA ARG A 27 -48.74 -14.43 38.68
C ARG A 27 -47.35 -14.15 39.26
N PRO A 28 -47.02 -14.69 40.45
CA PRO A 28 -45.71 -14.47 41.04
C PRO A 28 -44.62 -15.13 40.15
N ALA A 29 -43.55 -14.39 39.94
CA ALA A 29 -42.39 -14.81 39.15
C ALA A 29 -41.75 -16.06 39.81
N PRO A 30 -41.30 -17.05 39.00
CA PRO A 30 -40.46 -18.12 39.50
C PRO A 30 -39.10 -17.56 39.90
N GLN A 31 -38.66 -17.91 41.11
CA GLN A 31 -37.33 -17.62 41.59
C GLN A 31 -36.31 -18.37 40.73
N PRO A 32 -35.22 -17.73 40.31
CA PRO A 32 -34.13 -18.42 39.63
C PRO A 32 -33.31 -19.22 40.65
N THR A 33 -33.51 -20.53 40.70
CA THR A 33 -32.55 -21.48 41.20
C THR A 33 -31.68 -21.88 40.03
N ASP A 34 -30.46 -21.50 40.10
CA ASP A 34 -29.22 -22.21 39.82
C ASP A 34 -28.11 -21.22 39.51
N THR A 35 -27.31 -21.00 40.49
CA THR A 35 -26.02 -20.36 40.44
C THR A 35 -25.07 -21.19 39.56
N LEU A 36 -25.06 -20.91 38.28
CA LEU A 36 -23.84 -21.17 37.48
C LEU A 36 -22.81 -20.15 37.95
N SER A 37 -21.88 -20.66 38.76
CA SER A 37 -20.66 -19.96 39.17
C SER A 37 -19.86 -19.61 37.91
N ALA A 38 -20.20 -18.48 37.28
CA ALA A 38 -19.33 -17.85 36.31
C ALA A 38 -18.10 -17.40 37.11
N LYS A 39 -16.98 -18.09 36.86
CA LYS A 39 -15.65 -17.67 37.28
C LYS A 39 -15.52 -16.19 36.86
N PRO A 40 -15.30 -15.26 37.79
CA PRO A 40 -15.22 -13.87 37.40
C PRO A 40 -14.10 -13.71 36.35
N ALA A 41 -14.45 -13.25 35.16
CA ALA A 41 -13.47 -12.76 34.22
C ALA A 41 -12.66 -11.72 35.01
N LYS A 42 -11.35 -11.94 35.08
CA LYS A 42 -10.42 -11.05 35.76
C LYS A 42 -10.61 -9.67 35.11
N ALA A 43 -11.39 -8.84 35.79
CA ALA A 43 -11.55 -7.44 35.36
C ALA A 43 -10.15 -6.88 35.32
N LEU A 44 -9.70 -6.47 34.14
CA LEU A 44 -8.50 -5.68 33.97
C LEU A 44 -8.73 -4.43 34.81
N SER A 45 -8.14 -4.38 36.00
CA SER A 45 -8.11 -3.19 36.83
C SER A 45 -7.19 -2.19 36.10
N PHE A 46 -7.79 -1.33 35.30
CA PHE A 46 -7.09 -0.14 34.79
C PHE A 46 -6.78 0.71 36.01
N GLN A 47 -5.51 0.78 36.40
CA GLN A 47 -5.06 1.74 37.37
C GLN A 47 -5.37 3.14 36.80
N GLN A 48 -6.05 3.94 37.59
CA GLN A 48 -6.73 5.19 37.22
C GLN A 48 -5.80 6.34 36.78
N ASP A 49 -4.49 6.11 36.67
CA ASP A 49 -3.46 7.10 36.27
C ASP A 49 -2.70 6.71 34.99
N GLN A 50 -3.03 5.62 34.34
CA GLN A 50 -2.37 5.26 33.09
C GLN A 50 -3.08 5.90 31.90
N LEU A 51 -2.38 6.78 31.19
CA LEU A 51 -2.84 7.32 29.92
C LEU A 51 -3.10 6.16 28.96
N THR A 52 -4.36 6.05 28.51
CA THR A 52 -4.80 5.02 27.56
C THR A 52 -5.36 5.73 26.34
N VAL A 53 -4.77 5.46 25.18
CA VAL A 53 -5.20 6.06 23.89
C VAL A 53 -5.41 4.97 22.84
N GLY A 54 -6.34 5.24 21.93
CA GLY A 54 -6.52 4.39 20.75
C GLY A 54 -5.40 4.64 19.74
N GLY A 55 -4.94 3.59 19.09
CA GLY A 55 -3.94 3.66 18.04
C GLY A 55 -4.23 2.67 16.92
N ARG A 56 -3.41 2.73 15.88
CA ARG A 56 -3.46 1.82 14.73
C ARG A 56 -2.08 1.27 14.44
N ILE A 57 -2.01 -0.03 14.22
CA ILE A 57 -0.78 -0.71 13.77
C ILE A 57 -0.67 -0.50 12.27
N GLU A 58 0.48 -0.05 11.80
CA GLU A 58 0.76 0.19 10.40
C GLU A 58 2.09 -0.46 10.01
N ALA A 59 2.22 -0.83 8.75
CA ALA A 59 3.52 -1.16 8.19
C ALA A 59 4.32 0.12 7.98
N VAL A 60 5.63 0.05 8.18
CA VAL A 60 6.51 1.19 7.85
C VAL A 60 6.48 1.46 6.35
N HIS A 61 6.37 0.40 5.54
CA HIS A 61 6.30 0.48 4.09
C HIS A 61 5.11 -0.30 3.54
N GLU A 62 4.23 0.39 2.82
CA GLU A 62 3.25 -0.20 1.92
C GLU A 62 3.46 0.42 0.54
N ILE A 63 3.91 -0.39 -0.42
CA ILE A 63 4.37 0.10 -1.72
C ILE A 63 3.51 -0.49 -2.83
N PRO A 64 2.84 0.37 -3.64
CA PRO A 64 2.24 -0.05 -4.89
C PRO A 64 3.31 -0.36 -5.94
N VAL A 65 3.17 -1.48 -6.62
CA VAL A 65 4.00 -1.86 -7.75
C VAL A 65 3.30 -1.48 -9.03
N PHE A 66 3.91 -0.57 -9.80
CA PHE A 66 3.36 -0.02 -11.03
C PHE A 66 4.06 -0.55 -12.28
N SER A 67 3.33 -0.55 -13.39
CA SER A 67 3.93 -0.55 -14.72
C SER A 67 4.33 0.86 -15.14
N ARG A 68 5.42 0.97 -15.92
CA ARG A 68 5.81 2.20 -16.62
C ARG A 68 5.36 2.22 -18.07
N LEU A 69 4.93 1.06 -18.61
CA LEU A 69 4.50 0.89 -20.00
C LEU A 69 3.05 0.43 -20.05
N ALA A 70 2.37 0.83 -21.11
CA ALA A 70 1.03 0.37 -21.44
C ALA A 70 1.13 -0.88 -22.33
N GLU A 71 1.29 -2.06 -21.72
CA GLU A 71 1.49 -3.31 -22.43
C GLU A 71 0.73 -4.47 -21.76
N GLN A 72 0.53 -5.56 -22.48
CA GLN A 72 -0.10 -6.75 -21.93
C GLN A 72 0.86 -7.50 -21.00
N ILE A 73 0.35 -7.99 -19.87
CA ILE A 73 1.08 -8.83 -18.94
C ILE A 73 1.16 -10.26 -19.51
N VAL A 74 2.36 -10.72 -19.84
CA VAL A 74 2.60 -12.07 -20.39
C VAL A 74 3.10 -13.07 -19.35
N MET A 75 3.56 -12.59 -18.19
CA MET A 75 3.89 -13.38 -17.01
C MET A 75 3.49 -12.59 -15.77
N PHE A 76 2.84 -13.26 -14.83
CA PHE A 76 2.44 -12.67 -13.56
C PHE A 76 2.62 -13.69 -12.46
N ASP A 77 3.65 -13.53 -11.64
CA ASP A 77 4.09 -14.49 -10.59
C ASP A 77 3.40 -14.24 -9.25
N ILE A 78 2.35 -13.41 -9.25
CA ILE A 78 1.54 -13.12 -8.08
C ILE A 78 0.22 -13.88 -8.19
N GLU A 79 0.12 -15.00 -7.48
CA GLU A 79 -1.04 -15.89 -7.57
C GLU A 79 -2.13 -15.56 -6.54
N LYS A 80 -1.74 -15.09 -5.34
CA LYS A 80 -2.67 -14.88 -4.22
C LYS A 80 -2.22 -13.78 -3.28
N ILE A 81 -3.20 -13.18 -2.62
CA ILE A 81 -2.98 -12.32 -1.46
C ILE A 81 -2.32 -13.13 -0.35
N GLY A 82 -1.38 -12.54 0.38
CA GLY A 82 -0.58 -13.23 1.40
C GLY A 82 0.68 -13.92 0.84
N GLN A 83 0.94 -13.87 -0.46
CA GLN A 83 2.18 -14.39 -1.04
C GLN A 83 3.36 -13.52 -0.63
N HIS A 84 4.43 -14.17 -0.16
CA HIS A 84 5.69 -13.50 0.13
C HIS A 84 6.48 -13.27 -1.15
N VAL A 85 7.11 -12.11 -1.26
CA VAL A 85 8.01 -11.73 -2.37
C VAL A 85 9.30 -11.15 -1.81
N GLU A 86 10.40 -11.40 -2.50
CA GLU A 86 11.72 -10.87 -2.14
C GLU A 86 12.05 -9.62 -2.98
N LYS A 87 12.79 -8.68 -2.39
CA LYS A 87 13.30 -7.52 -3.11
C LYS A 87 14.12 -7.95 -4.33
N GLY A 88 13.77 -7.42 -5.51
CA GLY A 88 14.41 -7.76 -6.79
C GLY A 88 13.82 -8.99 -7.49
N GLN A 89 12.93 -9.75 -6.84
CA GLN A 89 12.23 -10.86 -7.49
C GLN A 89 11.43 -10.34 -8.68
N VAL A 90 11.52 -11.04 -9.82
CA VAL A 90 10.69 -10.74 -11.00
C VAL A 90 9.26 -11.18 -10.71
N VAL A 91 8.34 -10.25 -10.70
CA VAL A 91 6.93 -10.47 -10.31
C VAL A 91 5.97 -10.38 -11.51
N ALA A 92 6.38 -9.67 -12.56
CA ALA A 92 5.62 -9.63 -13.80
C ALA A 92 6.54 -9.37 -15.00
N ARG A 93 6.10 -9.82 -16.17
CA ARG A 93 6.70 -9.43 -17.46
C ARG A 93 5.61 -8.94 -18.39
N LEU A 94 5.91 -7.87 -19.09
CA LEU A 94 5.08 -7.29 -20.11
C LEU A 94 5.48 -7.81 -21.49
N SER A 95 4.58 -7.73 -22.45
CA SER A 95 4.88 -8.02 -23.84
C SER A 95 5.97 -7.07 -24.36
N ASP A 96 7.05 -7.63 -24.89
CA ASP A 96 8.20 -6.87 -25.37
C ASP A 96 8.42 -6.99 -26.90
N ALA A 97 7.56 -7.74 -27.59
CA ALA A 97 7.72 -8.05 -29.00
C ALA A 97 7.86 -6.79 -29.89
N ALA A 98 6.95 -5.83 -29.69
CA ALA A 98 6.98 -4.58 -30.47
C ALA A 98 8.24 -3.72 -30.16
N LEU A 99 8.72 -3.74 -28.92
CA LEU A 99 9.95 -3.04 -28.55
C LEU A 99 11.18 -3.70 -29.15
N ARG A 100 11.24 -5.02 -29.17
CA ARG A 100 12.35 -5.76 -29.79
C ARG A 100 12.43 -5.49 -31.29
N GLU A 101 11.32 -5.40 -31.99
CA GLU A 101 11.31 -5.02 -33.41
C GLU A 101 11.83 -3.58 -33.63
N LYS A 102 11.39 -2.63 -32.77
CA LYS A 102 11.89 -1.26 -32.84
C LYS A 102 13.39 -1.18 -32.56
N ILE A 103 13.90 -1.97 -31.59
CA ILE A 103 15.34 -2.04 -31.29
C ILE A 103 16.11 -2.54 -32.50
N LEU A 104 15.67 -3.62 -33.14
CA LEU A 104 16.32 -4.15 -34.35
C LEU A 104 16.37 -3.09 -35.48
N HIS A 105 15.26 -2.37 -35.68
CA HIS A 105 15.24 -1.28 -36.66
C HIS A 105 16.18 -0.14 -36.29
N SER A 106 16.24 0.24 -35.02
CA SER A 106 17.13 1.31 -34.52
C SER A 106 18.60 0.88 -34.59
N GLN A 107 18.94 -0.41 -34.36
CA GLN A 107 20.29 -0.93 -34.56
C GLN A 107 20.73 -0.78 -36.02
N THR A 108 19.89 -1.14 -36.99
CA THR A 108 20.19 -0.95 -38.43
C THR A 108 20.39 0.52 -38.77
N LYS A 109 19.61 1.43 -38.15
CA LYS A 109 19.77 2.89 -38.32
C LYS A 109 21.11 3.36 -37.75
N LEU A 110 21.51 2.85 -36.59
CA LEU A 110 22.81 3.16 -35.98
C LEU A 110 23.97 2.67 -36.86
N GLU A 111 23.92 1.44 -37.36
CA GLU A 111 24.92 0.91 -38.28
C GLU A 111 25.09 1.80 -39.51
N LYS A 112 23.99 2.23 -40.14
CA LYS A 112 24.01 3.16 -41.26
C LYS A 112 24.66 4.49 -40.89
N ALA A 113 24.33 5.04 -39.73
CA ALA A 113 24.90 6.28 -39.24
C ALA A 113 26.39 6.17 -38.94
N GLU A 114 26.84 5.00 -38.45
CA GLU A 114 28.24 4.71 -38.23
C GLU A 114 29.03 4.61 -39.53
N PHE A 115 28.49 3.95 -40.55
CA PHE A 115 29.07 3.93 -41.89
C PHE A 115 29.23 5.35 -42.46
N GLN A 116 28.21 6.20 -42.28
CA GLN A 116 28.25 7.60 -42.72
C GLN A 116 29.32 8.40 -41.94
N TYR A 117 29.42 8.16 -40.62
CA TYR A 117 30.46 8.76 -39.78
C TYR A 117 31.87 8.43 -40.29
N GLN A 118 32.13 7.14 -40.56
CA GLN A 118 33.42 6.69 -41.11
C GLN A 118 33.69 7.29 -42.48
N ALA A 119 32.70 7.32 -43.37
CA ALA A 119 32.80 7.91 -44.70
C ALA A 119 33.14 9.42 -44.66
N ILE A 120 32.56 10.16 -43.70
CA ILE A 120 32.86 11.58 -43.50
C ILE A 120 34.33 11.76 -43.09
N LEU A 121 34.83 10.94 -42.16
CA LEU A 121 36.23 10.99 -41.72
C LEU A 121 37.21 10.63 -42.85
N MET A 122 36.88 9.59 -43.63
CA MET A 122 37.70 9.24 -44.82
C MET A 122 37.69 10.33 -45.85
N GLY A 123 36.55 11.03 -46.08
CA GLY A 123 36.48 12.20 -46.94
C GLY A 123 37.31 13.39 -46.46
N GLN A 124 37.69 13.44 -45.18
CA GLN A 124 38.64 14.41 -44.62
C GLN A 124 40.11 13.99 -44.72
N GLY A 125 40.39 12.84 -45.36
CA GLY A 125 41.73 12.35 -45.59
C GLY A 125 42.26 11.34 -44.53
N TYR A 126 41.47 10.93 -43.57
CA TYR A 126 41.84 9.90 -42.60
C TYR A 126 41.68 8.50 -43.23
N LYS A 127 42.64 7.60 -43.01
CA LYS A 127 42.56 6.20 -43.48
C LYS A 127 41.62 5.40 -42.57
N HIS A 128 40.96 4.38 -43.13
CA HIS A 128 40.04 3.52 -42.42
C HIS A 128 40.63 2.93 -41.13
N ASP A 129 41.91 2.52 -41.15
CA ASP A 129 42.59 1.91 -40.00
C ASP A 129 43.10 2.94 -38.97
N HIS A 130 42.97 4.24 -39.24
CA HIS A 130 43.50 5.36 -38.45
C HIS A 130 42.43 6.45 -38.22
N LEU A 131 41.14 6.12 -38.17
CA LEU A 131 40.05 7.07 -37.91
C LEU A 131 40.09 7.66 -36.49
N ASP A 132 40.72 6.92 -35.57
CA ASP A 132 40.94 7.35 -34.20
C ASP A 132 41.97 8.49 -34.07
N GLU A 133 42.86 8.68 -35.03
CA GLU A 133 43.82 9.76 -35.07
C GLU A 133 43.18 11.14 -35.43
N ALA A 134 41.93 11.16 -35.92
CA ALA A 134 41.25 12.38 -36.22
C ALA A 134 41.06 13.25 -34.97
N PRO A 135 41.31 14.57 -35.04
CA PRO A 135 41.05 15.50 -33.93
C PRO A 135 39.61 15.43 -33.42
N GLU A 136 39.42 15.52 -32.10
CA GLU A 136 38.10 15.42 -31.49
C GLU A 136 37.05 16.39 -32.04
N LYS A 137 37.50 17.59 -32.49
CA LYS A 137 36.61 18.54 -33.14
C LYS A 137 36.03 18.02 -34.47
N ILE A 138 36.86 17.32 -35.26
CA ILE A 138 36.44 16.72 -36.55
C ILE A 138 35.56 15.51 -36.28
N LYS A 139 35.91 14.63 -35.33
CA LYS A 139 35.08 13.50 -34.91
C LYS A 139 33.70 13.97 -34.44
N LYS A 140 33.66 15.03 -33.62
CA LYS A 140 32.38 15.59 -33.12
C LYS A 140 31.49 16.09 -34.27
N LEU A 141 32.06 16.84 -35.23
CA LEU A 141 31.34 17.31 -36.42
C LEU A 141 30.85 16.13 -37.28
N ALA A 142 31.69 15.12 -37.49
CA ALA A 142 31.34 13.94 -38.26
C ALA A 142 30.21 13.15 -37.60
N ARG A 143 30.20 12.97 -36.24
CA ARG A 143 29.11 12.33 -35.51
C ARG A 143 27.79 13.09 -35.64
N ILE A 144 27.83 14.41 -35.59
CA ILE A 144 26.64 15.24 -35.78
C ILE A 144 26.11 15.10 -37.20
N ASN A 145 26.98 15.26 -38.20
CA ASN A 145 26.58 15.29 -39.63
C ASN A 145 26.11 13.88 -40.10
N SER A 146 26.58 12.81 -39.51
CA SER A 146 26.15 11.45 -39.83
C SER A 146 24.86 11.02 -39.13
N GLY A 147 24.36 11.78 -38.15
CA GLY A 147 23.23 11.38 -37.32
C GLY A 147 23.57 10.25 -36.31
N TYR A 148 24.88 9.95 -36.08
CA TYR A 148 25.33 8.89 -35.20
C TYR A 148 24.87 9.09 -33.77
N ASN A 149 24.96 10.32 -33.25
CA ASN A 149 24.55 10.61 -31.87
C ASN A 149 23.05 10.42 -31.67
N GLU A 150 22.24 10.85 -32.65
CA GLU A 150 20.78 10.70 -32.62
C GLU A 150 20.37 9.21 -32.67
N ALA A 151 20.94 8.44 -33.59
CA ALA A 151 20.67 7.03 -33.73
C ALA A 151 21.07 6.24 -32.47
N LYS A 152 22.22 6.59 -31.87
CA LYS A 152 22.68 5.98 -30.62
C LYS A 152 21.78 6.33 -29.45
N ALA A 153 21.32 7.56 -29.34
CA ALA A 153 20.40 7.99 -28.29
C ALA A 153 19.04 7.30 -28.41
N GLU A 154 18.51 7.18 -29.65
CA GLU A 154 17.26 6.46 -29.91
C GLU A 154 17.34 4.97 -29.53
N LEU A 155 18.43 4.31 -29.89
CA LEU A 155 18.63 2.91 -29.48
C LEU A 155 18.68 2.77 -27.95
N HIS A 156 19.43 3.64 -27.28
CA HIS A 156 19.52 3.61 -25.80
C HIS A 156 18.17 3.83 -25.12
N GLU A 157 17.33 4.74 -25.65
CA GLU A 157 15.97 4.97 -25.12
C GLU A 157 15.09 3.72 -25.26
N LEU A 158 15.17 3.02 -26.40
CA LEU A 158 14.42 1.80 -26.63
C LEU A 158 14.90 0.64 -25.71
N GLU A 159 16.23 0.48 -25.54
CA GLU A 159 16.80 -0.50 -24.63
C GLU A 159 16.38 -0.22 -23.17
N HIS A 160 16.36 1.05 -22.78
CA HIS A 160 15.87 1.46 -21.46
C HIS A 160 14.37 1.14 -21.29
N SER A 161 13.58 1.38 -22.32
CA SER A 161 12.16 1.03 -22.35
C SER A 161 11.96 -0.49 -22.25
N LEU A 162 12.82 -1.28 -22.91
CA LEU A 162 12.78 -2.75 -22.81
C LEU A 162 13.02 -3.22 -21.37
N SER A 163 13.90 -2.54 -20.63
CA SER A 163 14.14 -2.88 -19.22
C SER A 163 12.89 -2.77 -18.37
N TYR A 164 11.97 -1.88 -18.72
CA TYR A 164 10.69 -1.70 -18.03
C TYR A 164 9.64 -2.79 -18.33
N CYS A 165 9.89 -3.65 -19.31
CA CYS A 165 9.04 -4.83 -19.52
C CYS A 165 9.21 -5.89 -18.45
N THR A 166 10.28 -5.83 -17.65
CA THR A 166 10.49 -6.70 -16.49
C THR A 166 10.22 -5.92 -15.22
N ILE A 167 9.18 -6.34 -14.49
CA ILE A 167 8.75 -5.69 -13.25
C ILE A 167 9.25 -6.53 -12.08
N THR A 168 9.99 -5.89 -11.18
CA THR A 168 10.55 -6.51 -9.98
C THR A 168 9.96 -5.90 -8.72
N ALA A 169 9.90 -6.68 -7.63
CA ALA A 169 9.50 -6.21 -6.32
C ALA A 169 10.51 -5.20 -5.76
N PRO A 170 10.08 -3.98 -5.41
CA PRO A 170 10.98 -2.94 -4.89
C PRO A 170 11.46 -3.21 -3.45
N ILE A 171 10.67 -3.93 -2.68
CA ILE A 171 10.97 -4.36 -1.30
C ILE A 171 10.61 -5.84 -1.12
N SER A 172 11.16 -6.47 -0.09
CA SER A 172 10.65 -7.74 0.42
C SER A 172 9.39 -7.49 1.25
N GLY A 173 8.44 -8.43 1.23
CA GLY A 173 7.21 -8.28 1.98
C GLY A 173 6.12 -9.23 1.50
N VAL A 174 4.89 -8.93 1.86
CA VAL A 174 3.71 -9.75 1.58
C VAL A 174 2.73 -8.99 0.69
N VAL A 175 2.18 -9.66 -0.31
CA VAL A 175 1.19 -9.09 -1.21
C VAL A 175 -0.12 -8.84 -0.45
N SER A 176 -0.58 -7.59 -0.37
CA SER A 176 -1.79 -7.19 0.34
C SER A 176 -3.02 -7.07 -0.58
N GLN A 177 -2.81 -6.62 -1.80
CA GLN A 177 -3.87 -6.44 -2.80
C GLN A 177 -3.36 -6.77 -4.19
N ILE A 178 -4.19 -7.41 -4.99
CA ILE A 178 -3.93 -7.69 -6.41
C ILE A 178 -4.96 -6.91 -7.23
N LYS A 179 -4.50 -6.09 -8.18
CA LYS A 179 -5.35 -5.22 -9.02
C LYS A 179 -5.37 -5.66 -10.47
N ASN A 180 -4.40 -6.47 -10.89
CA ASN A 180 -4.28 -6.94 -12.27
C ASN A 180 -4.11 -8.46 -12.32
N THR A 181 -4.20 -9.03 -13.51
CA THR A 181 -4.13 -10.48 -13.75
C THR A 181 -3.25 -10.78 -14.95
N LEU A 182 -2.85 -12.04 -15.08
CA LEU A 182 -2.19 -12.54 -16.29
C LEU A 182 -3.07 -12.24 -17.53
N PHE A 183 -2.44 -11.78 -18.61
CA PHE A 183 -3.05 -11.29 -19.86
C PHE A 183 -3.88 -10.00 -19.71
N GLY A 184 -3.94 -9.40 -18.53
CA GLY A 184 -4.48 -8.06 -18.34
C GLY A 184 -3.60 -6.98 -18.97
N ALA A 185 -4.16 -5.81 -19.21
CA ALA A 185 -3.40 -4.64 -19.65
C ALA A 185 -2.79 -3.95 -18.42
N ALA A 186 -1.48 -3.76 -18.42
CA ALA A 186 -0.82 -2.90 -17.48
C ALA A 186 -0.88 -1.46 -18.01
N LEU A 187 -1.30 -0.52 -17.17
CA LEU A 187 -1.37 0.90 -17.53
C LEU A 187 -0.43 1.72 -16.63
N PRO A 188 0.30 2.70 -17.19
CA PRO A 188 1.14 3.58 -16.40
C PRO A 188 0.33 4.35 -15.36
N GLY A 189 0.82 4.33 -14.10
CA GLY A 189 0.14 4.99 -12.99
C GLY A 189 -0.91 4.15 -12.26
N GLU A 190 -1.25 2.97 -12.77
CA GLU A 190 -2.12 2.00 -12.09
C GLU A 190 -1.28 0.92 -11.41
N ALA A 191 -1.57 0.68 -10.13
CA ALA A 191 -0.88 -0.37 -9.37
C ALA A 191 -1.32 -1.76 -9.88
N LEU A 192 -0.37 -2.63 -10.12
CA LEU A 192 -0.61 -4.04 -10.43
C LEU A 192 -0.99 -4.81 -9.16
N PHE A 193 -0.29 -4.53 -8.08
CA PHE A 193 -0.50 -5.07 -6.74
C PHE A 193 0.21 -4.20 -5.70
N TYR A 194 0.00 -4.51 -4.42
CA TYR A 194 0.64 -3.82 -3.29
C TYR A 194 1.48 -4.79 -2.49
N ILE A 195 2.66 -4.36 -2.04
CA ILE A 195 3.53 -5.09 -1.12
C ILE A 195 3.55 -4.35 0.21
N VAL A 196 3.31 -5.08 1.28
CA VAL A 196 3.37 -4.59 2.65
C VAL A 196 4.55 -5.23 3.37
N ASP A 197 5.36 -4.41 3.99
CA ASP A 197 6.43 -4.85 4.87
C ASP A 197 5.84 -5.28 6.21
N THR A 198 5.84 -6.57 6.48
CA THR A 198 5.33 -7.13 7.75
C THR A 198 6.42 -7.31 8.81
N GLU A 199 7.67 -7.05 8.47
CA GLU A 199 8.81 -7.15 9.40
C GLU A 199 9.08 -5.83 10.13
N HIS A 200 8.63 -4.72 9.59
CA HIS A 200 8.80 -3.40 10.19
C HIS A 200 7.42 -2.78 10.45
N LEU A 201 7.00 -2.86 11.70
CA LEU A 201 5.71 -2.34 12.13
C LEU A 201 5.88 -1.09 12.99
N LYS A 202 4.90 -0.21 12.92
CA LYS A 202 4.76 0.94 13.80
C LYS A 202 3.35 1.01 14.35
N VAL A 203 3.16 1.61 15.49
CA VAL A 203 1.86 2.03 15.98
C VAL A 203 1.76 3.54 15.91
N CYS A 204 0.69 4.01 15.27
CA CYS A 204 0.34 5.40 15.15
C CYS A 204 -0.80 5.70 16.14
N PHE A 205 -0.66 6.77 16.91
CA PHE A 205 -1.65 7.19 17.89
C PHE A 205 -1.58 8.68 18.14
N ASP A 206 -2.68 9.24 18.61
CA ASP A 206 -2.81 10.68 18.84
C ASP A 206 -2.97 10.94 20.34
N VAL A 207 -2.27 11.96 20.86
CA VAL A 207 -2.37 12.38 22.24
C VAL A 207 -2.77 13.86 22.33
N LEU A 208 -3.41 14.26 23.41
CA LEU A 208 -3.72 15.66 23.66
C LEU A 208 -2.42 16.47 23.90
N GLU A 209 -2.39 17.72 23.48
CA GLU A 209 -1.25 18.64 23.65
C GLU A 209 -0.79 18.73 25.12
N ASN A 210 -1.71 18.72 26.08
CA ASN A 210 -1.40 18.76 27.50
C ASN A 210 -0.71 17.49 28.02
N GLU A 211 -0.84 16.35 27.33
CA GLU A 211 -0.22 15.06 27.65
C GLU A 211 1.15 14.87 26.96
N LEU A 212 1.45 15.72 25.97
CA LEU A 212 2.66 15.60 25.14
C LEU A 212 3.95 15.57 25.96
N HIS A 213 4.00 16.31 27.07
CA HIS A 213 5.17 16.38 27.94
C HIS A 213 5.61 15.02 28.53
N LYS A 214 4.71 14.01 28.51
CA LYS A 214 4.97 12.65 28.96
C LYS A 214 5.73 11.80 27.94
N PHE A 215 5.78 12.25 26.68
CA PHE A 215 6.36 11.51 25.57
C PHE A 215 7.63 12.18 25.07
N GLN A 216 8.65 11.35 24.85
CA GLN A 216 9.89 11.72 24.19
C GLN A 216 10.32 10.60 23.27
N PRO A 217 11.10 10.86 22.22
CA PRO A 217 11.72 9.78 21.44
C PRO A 217 12.47 8.81 22.37
N GLY A 218 12.17 7.52 22.24
CA GLY A 218 12.68 6.47 23.13
C GLY A 218 11.75 6.08 24.29
N THR A 219 10.67 6.82 24.55
CA THR A 219 9.70 6.45 25.59
C THR A 219 9.08 5.08 25.27
N GLN A 220 9.11 4.17 26.25
CA GLN A 220 8.52 2.85 26.15
C GLN A 220 7.02 2.91 26.41
N ILE A 221 6.24 2.30 25.54
CA ILE A 221 4.80 2.19 25.62
C ILE A 221 4.38 0.73 25.49
N GLN A 222 3.22 0.39 26.02
CA GLN A 222 2.59 -0.90 25.82
C GLN A 222 1.51 -0.80 24.78
N VAL A 223 1.45 -1.78 23.88
CA VAL A 223 0.52 -1.86 22.77
C VAL A 223 -0.23 -3.17 22.86
N ILE A 224 -1.54 -3.09 22.89
CA ILE A 224 -2.44 -4.25 22.95
C ILE A 224 -3.33 -4.20 21.71
N SER A 225 -3.23 -5.21 20.85
CA SER A 225 -4.13 -5.31 19.71
C SER A 225 -5.55 -5.68 20.20
N VAL A 226 -6.56 -5.00 19.65
CA VAL A 226 -7.97 -5.34 19.97
C VAL A 226 -8.32 -6.78 19.57
N ALA A 227 -7.67 -7.31 18.53
CA ALA A 227 -7.89 -8.68 18.08
C ALA A 227 -7.28 -9.72 19.03
N TYR A 228 -6.21 -9.36 19.76
CA TYR A 228 -5.48 -10.25 20.68
C TYR A 228 -5.27 -9.56 22.03
N PRO A 229 -6.34 -9.38 22.84
CA PRO A 229 -6.29 -8.57 24.07
C PRO A 229 -5.46 -9.18 25.20
N ALA A 230 -5.09 -10.45 25.10
CA ALA A 230 -4.24 -11.13 26.08
C ALA A 230 -2.72 -10.88 25.83
N GLU A 231 -2.36 -10.34 24.68
CA GLU A 231 -0.98 -10.14 24.28
C GLU A 231 -0.60 -8.67 24.43
N VAL A 232 0.42 -8.41 25.24
CA VAL A 232 0.97 -7.08 25.45
C VAL A 232 2.31 -6.97 24.74
N HIS A 233 2.42 -6.03 23.83
CA HIS A 233 3.65 -5.77 23.08
C HIS A 233 4.26 -4.47 23.56
N THR A 234 5.59 -4.38 23.56
CA THR A 234 6.31 -3.16 23.88
C THR A 234 6.70 -2.45 22.60
N ALA A 235 6.46 -1.16 22.54
CA ALA A 235 6.91 -0.28 21.48
C ALA A 235 7.69 0.92 22.03
N SER A 236 8.54 1.51 21.21
CA SER A 236 9.32 2.68 21.55
C SER A 236 8.92 3.85 20.68
N VAL A 237 8.57 4.99 21.28
CA VAL A 237 8.23 6.21 20.54
C VAL A 237 9.42 6.58 19.65
N SER A 238 9.17 6.62 18.34
CA SER A 238 10.18 6.91 17.32
C SER A 238 10.07 8.33 16.77
N ALA A 239 8.85 8.84 16.67
CA ALA A 239 8.60 10.18 16.14
C ALA A 239 7.42 10.85 16.85
N ILE A 240 7.49 12.17 16.94
CA ILE A 240 6.44 13.04 17.43
C ILE A 240 6.23 14.11 16.36
N SER A 241 5.00 14.31 15.93
CA SER A 241 4.67 15.36 14.96
C SER A 241 5.02 16.73 15.52
N PRO A 242 5.68 17.60 14.75
CA PRO A 242 5.95 18.98 15.17
C PRO A 242 4.71 19.90 15.07
N VAL A 243 3.57 19.35 14.66
CA VAL A 243 2.33 20.10 14.40
C VAL A 243 1.24 19.60 15.32
N VAL A 244 0.59 20.53 16.03
CA VAL A 244 -0.65 20.27 16.76
C VAL A 244 -1.82 20.44 15.78
N GLU A 245 -2.67 19.44 15.68
CA GLU A 245 -3.85 19.50 14.85
C GLU A 245 -4.92 20.46 15.41
N LYS A 246 -5.91 20.84 14.58
CA LYS A 246 -6.97 21.78 14.98
C LYS A 246 -7.83 21.28 16.15
N ASN A 247 -7.86 19.98 16.40
CA ASN A 247 -8.55 19.32 17.51
C ASN A 247 -7.74 19.29 18.81
N GLY A 248 -6.53 19.89 18.84
CA GLY A 248 -5.61 19.86 19.97
C GLY A 248 -4.86 18.53 20.16
N MET A 249 -4.84 17.69 19.13
CA MET A 249 -4.13 16.41 19.13
C MET A 249 -2.76 16.54 18.47
N VAL A 250 -1.82 15.73 18.93
CA VAL A 250 -0.48 15.58 18.36
C VAL A 250 -0.29 14.13 17.96
N HIS A 251 0.14 13.90 16.72
CA HIS A 251 0.38 12.58 16.18
C HIS A 251 1.73 12.02 16.62
N LEU A 252 1.74 10.79 17.12
CA LEU A 252 2.93 10.07 17.55
C LEU A 252 3.05 8.74 16.80
N GLU A 253 4.29 8.37 16.51
CA GLU A 253 4.62 7.05 15.98
C GLU A 253 5.56 6.33 16.96
N ALA A 254 5.34 5.05 17.15
CA ALA A 254 6.26 4.20 17.91
C ALA A 254 6.60 2.94 17.12
N THR A 255 7.88 2.56 17.12
CA THR A 255 8.37 1.34 16.50
C THR A 255 7.92 0.15 17.32
N LEU A 256 7.29 -0.81 16.65
CA LEU A 256 6.75 -2.04 17.21
C LEU A 256 7.55 -3.24 16.70
N GLN A 257 7.91 -4.16 17.59
CA GLN A 257 8.56 -5.40 17.17
C GLN A 257 7.56 -6.28 16.39
N PRO A 258 7.97 -6.91 15.29
CA PRO A 258 7.10 -7.79 14.53
C PRO A 258 6.67 -8.99 15.36
N HIS A 259 5.42 -9.39 15.22
CA HIS A 259 4.86 -10.57 15.86
C HIS A 259 3.83 -11.24 14.92
N PRO A 260 3.74 -12.58 14.87
CA PRO A 260 2.85 -13.28 13.93
C PRO A 260 1.37 -12.88 14.03
N HIS A 261 0.93 -12.40 15.19
CA HIS A 261 -0.46 -11.98 15.42
C HIS A 261 -0.68 -10.48 15.16
N LEU A 262 0.37 -9.72 14.86
CA LEU A 262 0.25 -8.30 14.55
C LEU A 262 0.22 -8.09 13.04
N MET A 263 -0.85 -7.48 12.56
CA MET A 263 -1.01 -7.17 11.15
C MET A 263 -1.21 -5.66 10.95
N PRO A 264 -0.62 -5.08 9.92
CA PRO A 264 -0.95 -3.70 9.51
C PRO A 264 -2.45 -3.51 9.35
N GLY A 265 -2.96 -2.39 9.83
CA GLY A 265 -4.38 -2.06 9.82
C GLY A 265 -5.14 -2.41 11.10
N MET A 266 -4.55 -3.18 12.02
CA MET A 266 -5.20 -3.50 13.29
C MET A 266 -5.33 -2.29 14.20
N THR A 267 -6.48 -2.21 14.87
CA THR A 267 -6.68 -1.26 15.97
C THR A 267 -5.96 -1.74 17.22
N ALA A 268 -5.31 -0.82 17.90
CA ALA A 268 -4.58 -1.10 19.13
C ALA A 268 -4.96 -0.12 20.24
N ILE A 269 -4.76 -0.56 21.47
CA ILE A 269 -4.80 0.27 22.66
C ILE A 269 -3.37 0.51 23.08
N VAL A 270 -3.00 1.77 23.22
CA VAL A 270 -1.67 2.22 23.64
C VAL A 270 -1.76 2.71 25.07
N THR A 271 -0.90 2.20 25.94
CA THR A 271 -0.79 2.64 27.34
C THR A 271 0.65 3.01 27.65
N MET A 272 0.84 4.00 28.51
CA MET A 272 2.18 4.26 29.03
C MET A 272 2.61 3.08 29.90
N GLY A 273 3.80 2.55 29.63
CA GLY A 273 4.44 1.57 30.51
C GLY A 273 4.65 2.22 31.89
N SER A 274 4.32 1.51 32.96
CA SER A 274 4.76 1.91 34.29
C SER A 274 6.29 1.96 34.26
N ALA A 275 6.87 3.14 34.47
CA ALA A 275 8.29 3.22 34.75
C ALA A 275 8.56 2.34 35.98
N GLY A 276 9.23 1.20 35.76
CA GLY A 276 9.67 0.30 36.81
C GLY A 276 10.81 0.92 37.63
#